data_9937418c6d699b8326e0236711c55143
#
_entry.id   9937418c6d699b8326e0236711c55143
#
_cell.length_a   1.000
_cell.length_b   1.000
_cell.length_c   1.000
_cell.angle_alpha   90.00
_cell.angle_beta   90.00
_cell.angle_gamma   90.00
#
_symmetry.space_group_name_H-M   'P 1'
#
loop_
_entity.id
_entity.type
_entity.pdbx_description
1 polymer ?
#
loop_
_entity_poly.entity_id
_entity_poly.type
_entity_poly.pdbx_seq_one_letter_code
_entity_poly.pdbx_strand_id
1 'polypeptide(L)'
;MMNSAVIIDEERCIGCGLCVQDCPGNAIVLNEKKAAVKWPCITCGHCVAVCPSEAVSIPEYDMAGVEKYQKDSFTVSPENFLHAVKFRRSIRSYKDTPVSREVLERIIEAGRYTATAKNAQACTFVAVQTRLPAVSYTHLTLPTTP
;
A
#
# COMPACT_ATOMS: atom_id res chain seq x y z
N MET A 1 -17.12 -12.16 21.40
CA MET A 1 -15.72 -11.74 21.47
C MET A 1 -15.47 -10.89 20.24
N MET A 2 -15.16 -9.59 20.40
CA MET A 2 -14.81 -8.74 19.26
C MET A 2 -13.47 -9.24 18.72
N ASN A 3 -13.46 -9.72 17.48
CA ASN A 3 -12.24 -10.11 16.82
C ASN A 3 -11.46 -8.83 16.51
N SER A 4 -10.51 -8.47 17.38
CA SER A 4 -9.66 -7.29 17.18
C SER A 4 -8.76 -7.58 16.00
N ALA A 5 -9.02 -6.93 14.86
CA ALA A 5 -8.20 -7.06 13.66
C ALA A 5 -6.77 -6.51 13.85
N VAL A 6 -6.47 -5.88 14.97
CA VAL A 6 -5.15 -5.35 15.32
C VAL A 6 -4.73 -5.87 16.69
N ILE A 7 -3.47 -6.27 16.81
CA ILE A 7 -2.85 -6.77 18.04
C ILE A 7 -1.80 -5.74 18.48
N ILE A 8 -1.80 -5.42 19.78
CA ILE A 8 -0.81 -4.54 20.39
C ILE A 8 -0.05 -5.34 21.44
N ASP A 9 1.25 -5.43 21.24
CA ASP A 9 2.18 -6.06 22.18
C ASP A 9 2.46 -5.06 23.32
N GLU A 10 1.95 -5.35 24.50
CA GLU A 10 2.08 -4.49 25.67
C GLU A 10 3.53 -4.39 26.18
N GLU A 11 4.35 -5.43 26.00
CA GLU A 11 5.75 -5.42 26.44
C GLU A 11 6.57 -4.46 25.57
N ARG A 12 6.33 -4.47 24.27
CA ARG A 12 6.98 -3.58 23.30
C ARG A 12 6.39 -2.18 23.26
N CYS A 13 5.14 -2.00 23.69
CA CYS A 13 4.47 -0.72 23.64
C CYS A 13 5.10 0.27 24.63
N ILE A 14 5.62 1.38 24.13
CA ILE A 14 6.22 2.47 24.94
C ILE A 14 5.23 3.55 25.32
N GLY A 15 3.97 3.47 24.94
CA GLY A 15 2.92 4.43 25.29
C GLY A 15 3.05 5.80 24.62
N CYS A 16 3.71 5.93 23.49
CA CYS A 16 3.94 7.21 22.81
C CYS A 16 2.69 7.86 22.23
N GLY A 17 1.58 7.12 22.04
CA GLY A 17 0.30 7.62 21.54
C GLY A 17 0.20 7.88 20.04
N LEU A 18 1.24 7.65 19.25
CA LEU A 18 1.22 7.88 17.80
C LEU A 18 0.12 7.08 17.09
N CYS A 19 -0.04 5.81 17.44
CA CYS A 19 -1.10 4.96 16.90
C CYS A 19 -2.52 5.43 17.24
N VAL A 20 -2.69 6.15 18.36
CA VAL A 20 -3.97 6.76 18.75
C VAL A 20 -4.24 7.98 17.88
N GLN A 21 -3.25 8.85 17.72
CA GLN A 21 -3.37 10.09 16.94
C GLN A 21 -3.60 9.83 15.45
N ASP A 22 -2.94 8.81 14.91
CA ASP A 22 -3.00 8.49 13.49
C ASP A 22 -4.15 7.53 13.10
N CYS A 23 -4.94 7.07 14.05
CA CYS A 23 -6.03 6.14 13.80
C CYS A 23 -7.26 6.86 13.21
N PRO A 24 -7.59 6.72 11.91
CA PRO A 24 -8.73 7.41 11.31
C PRO A 24 -10.08 6.90 11.84
N GLY A 25 -10.11 5.68 12.40
CA GLY A 25 -11.30 5.08 13.00
C GLY A 25 -11.41 5.32 14.51
N ASN A 26 -10.47 6.04 15.14
CA ASN A 26 -10.39 6.23 16.60
C ASN A 26 -10.49 4.90 17.39
N ALA A 27 -10.03 3.80 16.80
CA ALA A 27 -10.18 2.47 17.36
C ALA A 27 -9.22 2.17 18.51
N ILE A 28 -8.18 2.99 18.69
CA ILE A 28 -7.11 2.80 19.68
C ILE A 28 -7.16 3.93 20.72
N VAL A 29 -6.94 3.57 21.97
CA VAL A 29 -6.87 4.50 23.11
C VAL A 29 -5.62 4.23 23.93
N LEU A 30 -5.19 5.17 24.76
CA LEU A 30 -4.16 4.95 25.77
C LEU A 30 -4.82 4.64 27.10
N ASN A 31 -4.46 3.50 27.69
CA ASN A 31 -4.80 3.10 29.06
C ASN A 31 -3.48 2.91 29.84
N GLU A 32 -3.31 3.63 30.93
CA GLU A 32 -2.12 3.50 31.82
C GLU A 32 -0.78 3.51 31.07
N LYS A 33 -0.63 4.40 30.10
CA LYS A 33 0.53 4.51 29.21
C LYS A 33 0.75 3.33 28.26
N LYS A 34 -0.26 2.50 28.03
CA LYS A 34 -0.24 1.44 27.01
C LYS A 34 -1.38 1.66 26.02
N ALA A 35 -1.12 1.38 24.76
CA ALA A 35 -2.17 1.44 23.75
C ALA A 35 -3.08 0.22 23.85
N ALA A 36 -4.38 0.43 23.70
CA ALA A 36 -5.38 -0.64 23.73
C ALA A 36 -6.45 -0.40 22.66
N VAL A 37 -7.00 -1.48 22.12
CA VAL A 37 -8.08 -1.42 21.11
C VAL A 37 -9.42 -1.29 21.83
N LYS A 38 -10.20 -0.25 21.48
CA LYS A 38 -11.49 0.04 22.08
C LYS A 38 -12.66 -0.19 21.13
N TRP A 39 -12.48 0.08 19.84
CA TRP A 39 -13.53 0.04 18.83
C TRP A 39 -13.17 -0.88 17.66
N PRO A 40 -14.14 -1.30 16.81
CA PRO A 40 -13.84 -2.08 15.63
C PRO A 40 -12.80 -1.42 14.73
N CYS A 41 -11.80 -2.18 14.33
CA CYS A 41 -10.72 -1.76 13.47
C CYS A 41 -11.12 -1.90 12.00
N ILE A 42 -10.71 -0.94 11.16
CA ILE A 42 -10.90 -0.98 9.69
C ILE A 42 -9.71 -1.59 8.95
N THR A 43 -8.72 -2.13 9.66
CA THR A 43 -7.52 -2.80 9.12
C THR A 43 -6.71 -1.95 8.12
N CYS A 44 -6.64 -0.63 8.31
CA CYS A 44 -5.94 0.25 7.36
C CYS A 44 -4.40 0.27 7.48
N GLY A 45 -3.83 -0.25 8.57
CA GLY A 45 -2.38 -0.35 8.79
C GLY A 45 -1.68 0.92 9.29
N HIS A 46 -2.35 2.07 9.43
CA HIS A 46 -1.74 3.32 9.89
C HIS A 46 -0.98 3.14 11.22
N CYS A 47 -1.58 2.48 12.19
CA CYS A 47 -0.96 2.23 13.49
C CYS A 47 0.29 1.34 13.42
N VAL A 48 0.36 0.43 12.43
CA VAL A 48 1.56 -0.37 12.16
C VAL A 48 2.68 0.52 11.63
N ALA A 49 2.36 1.38 10.66
CA ALA A 49 3.32 2.24 9.99
C ALA A 49 3.99 3.27 10.92
N VAL A 50 3.23 3.81 11.89
CA VAL A 50 3.74 4.87 12.79
C VAL A 50 4.34 4.36 14.09
N CYS A 51 4.30 3.05 14.37
CA CYS A 51 4.77 2.51 15.65
C CYS A 51 6.30 2.43 15.71
N PRO A 52 6.99 3.26 16.52
CA PRO A 52 8.45 3.27 16.56
C PRO A 52 9.04 2.05 17.26
N SER A 53 8.27 1.36 18.11
CA SER A 53 8.66 0.15 18.82
C SER A 53 8.16 -1.14 18.17
N GLU A 54 7.52 -1.05 17.00
CA GLU A 54 6.96 -2.21 16.28
C GLU A 54 6.04 -3.08 17.17
N ALA A 55 5.33 -2.43 18.09
CA ALA A 55 4.42 -3.10 19.02
C ALA A 55 3.06 -3.44 18.41
N VAL A 56 2.76 -2.98 17.18
CA VAL A 56 1.45 -3.14 16.55
C VAL A 56 1.55 -4.09 15.37
N SER A 57 0.63 -5.05 15.30
CA SER A 57 0.53 -5.99 14.18
C SER A 57 -0.92 -6.21 13.75
N ILE A 58 -1.12 -6.61 12.51
CA ILE A 58 -2.41 -7.02 11.95
C ILE A 58 -2.23 -8.44 11.43
N PRO A 59 -2.93 -9.45 11.97
CA PRO A 59 -2.72 -10.85 11.61
C PRO A 59 -2.90 -11.18 10.14
N GLU A 60 -3.76 -10.43 9.44
CA GLU A 60 -4.01 -10.58 8.00
C GLU A 60 -2.90 -9.98 7.13
N TYR A 61 -1.97 -9.23 7.71
CA TYR A 61 -0.86 -8.63 6.98
C TYR A 61 0.36 -9.56 6.98
N ASP A 62 1.06 -9.59 5.86
CA ASP A 62 2.43 -10.10 5.83
C ASP A 62 3.36 -9.09 6.52
N MET A 63 3.52 -9.26 7.83
CA MET A 63 4.34 -8.37 8.65
C MET A 63 5.83 -8.41 8.25
N ALA A 64 6.30 -9.48 7.60
CA ALA A 64 7.67 -9.56 7.08
C ALA A 64 7.88 -8.67 5.84
N GLY A 65 6.81 -8.37 5.12
CA GLY A 65 6.81 -7.45 3.97
C GLY A 65 6.65 -5.97 4.34
N VAL A 66 6.53 -5.63 5.64
CA VAL A 66 6.45 -4.23 6.08
C VAL A 66 7.84 -3.61 6.04
N GLU A 67 8.06 -2.74 5.07
CA GLU A 67 9.33 -2.05 4.89
C GLU A 67 9.44 -0.87 5.87
N LYS A 68 10.57 -0.81 6.58
CA LYS A 68 10.85 0.28 7.52
C LYS A 68 11.42 1.48 6.79
N TYR A 69 10.79 2.65 6.93
CA TYR A 69 11.32 3.88 6.37
C TYR A 69 12.70 4.20 6.94
N GLN A 70 13.67 4.37 6.06
CA GLN A 70 15.02 4.80 6.39
C GLN A 70 15.34 6.05 5.56
N LYS A 71 15.55 7.17 6.23
CA LYS A 71 15.78 8.46 5.58
C LYS A 71 16.95 8.42 4.58
N ASP A 72 18.00 7.68 4.90
CA ASP A 72 19.21 7.63 4.07
C ASP A 72 19.07 6.73 2.83
N SER A 73 18.15 5.77 2.84
CA SER A 73 17.87 4.89 1.70
C SER A 73 16.72 5.38 0.82
N PHE A 74 15.89 6.27 1.34
CA PHE A 74 14.76 6.86 0.60
C PHE A 74 15.15 8.23 0.05
N THR A 75 15.94 8.24 -1.02
CA THR A 75 16.37 9.47 -1.68
C THR A 75 15.88 9.53 -3.12
N VAL A 76 14.73 10.17 -3.33
CA VAL A 76 14.33 10.64 -4.66
C VAL A 76 14.51 12.15 -4.68
N SER A 77 15.52 12.65 -5.45
CA SER A 77 15.66 14.09 -5.55
C SER A 77 14.43 14.72 -6.23
N PRO A 78 13.98 15.91 -5.80
CA PRO A 78 12.86 16.60 -6.43
C PRO A 78 13.05 16.78 -7.94
N GLU A 79 14.29 17.02 -8.39
CA GLU A 79 14.65 17.19 -9.80
C GLU A 79 14.44 15.88 -10.58
N ASN A 80 14.90 14.75 -10.06
CA ASN A 80 14.74 13.45 -10.69
C ASN A 80 13.26 13.05 -10.77
N PHE A 81 12.49 13.31 -9.72
CA PHE A 81 11.05 13.07 -9.73
C PHE A 81 10.36 13.95 -10.79
N LEU A 82 10.70 15.24 -10.83
CA LEU A 82 10.14 16.16 -11.82
C LEU A 82 10.53 15.77 -13.25
N HIS A 83 11.76 15.30 -13.47
CA HIS A 83 12.19 14.75 -14.76
C HIS A 83 11.35 13.54 -15.15
N ALA A 84 11.13 12.58 -14.28
CA ALA A 84 10.29 11.41 -14.55
C ALA A 84 8.87 11.82 -14.99
N VAL A 85 8.28 12.81 -14.31
CA VAL A 85 6.95 13.35 -14.69
C VAL A 85 6.99 14.04 -16.05
N LYS A 86 7.99 14.89 -16.33
CA LYS A 86 8.13 15.63 -17.58
C LYS A 86 8.42 14.73 -18.78
N PHE A 87 9.22 13.67 -18.59
CA PHE A 87 9.62 12.75 -19.66
C PHE A 87 8.55 11.70 -19.99
N ARG A 88 7.55 11.53 -19.12
CA ARG A 88 6.43 10.61 -19.42
C ARG A 88 5.72 10.99 -20.70
N ARG A 89 5.56 10.02 -21.60
CA ARG A 89 4.84 10.18 -22.88
C ARG A 89 3.84 9.06 -23.07
N SER A 90 2.80 9.31 -23.83
CA SER A 90 1.88 8.28 -24.30
C SER A 90 2.55 7.49 -25.41
N ILE A 91 3.09 6.32 -25.06
CA ILE A 91 3.74 5.41 -26.02
C ILE A 91 2.65 4.52 -26.63
N ARG A 92 2.60 4.46 -27.97
CA ARG A 92 1.63 3.66 -28.75
C ARG A 92 2.27 2.68 -29.70
N SER A 93 3.59 2.73 -29.80
CA SER A 93 4.37 1.77 -30.59
C SER A 93 5.27 0.98 -29.65
N TYR A 94 5.15 -0.32 -29.70
CA TYR A 94 5.84 -1.24 -28.80
C TYR A 94 6.71 -2.20 -29.60
N LYS A 95 7.79 -2.65 -28.97
CA LYS A 95 8.63 -3.73 -29.51
C LYS A 95 7.84 -5.04 -29.44
N ASP A 96 8.06 -5.90 -30.44
CA ASP A 96 7.46 -7.25 -30.48
C ASP A 96 8.31 -8.23 -29.64
N THR A 97 8.59 -7.85 -28.40
CA THR A 97 9.42 -8.61 -27.47
C THR A 97 8.63 -8.81 -26.19
N PRO A 98 8.43 -10.04 -25.72
CA PRO A 98 7.76 -10.30 -24.44
C PRO A 98 8.47 -9.61 -23.28
N VAL A 99 7.70 -9.11 -22.34
CA VAL A 99 8.22 -8.57 -21.09
C VAL A 99 8.52 -9.73 -20.14
N SER A 100 9.70 -9.73 -19.51
CA SER A 100 10.06 -10.81 -18.60
C SER A 100 9.13 -10.84 -17.37
N ARG A 101 9.00 -12.01 -16.77
CA ARG A 101 8.15 -12.20 -15.59
C ARG A 101 8.57 -11.30 -14.44
N GLU A 102 9.87 -11.15 -14.21
CA GLU A 102 10.44 -10.33 -13.13
C GLU A 102 10.05 -8.85 -13.29
N VAL A 103 10.05 -8.34 -14.53
CA VAL A 103 9.63 -6.96 -14.81
C VAL A 103 8.12 -6.79 -14.60
N LEU A 104 7.32 -7.78 -15.01
CA LEU A 104 5.87 -7.75 -14.78
C LEU A 104 5.54 -7.78 -13.30
N GLU A 105 6.21 -8.62 -12.52
CA GLU A 105 6.02 -8.70 -11.07
C GLU A 105 6.35 -7.38 -10.39
N ARG A 106 7.43 -6.69 -10.77
CA ARG A 106 7.78 -5.36 -10.25
C ARG A 106 6.75 -4.28 -10.60
N ILE A 107 6.18 -4.34 -11.81
CA ILE A 107 5.12 -3.41 -12.21
C ILE A 107 3.85 -3.65 -11.39
N ILE A 108 3.48 -4.91 -11.18
CA ILE A 108 2.32 -5.30 -10.37
C ILE A 108 2.54 -4.88 -8.91
N GLU A 109 3.74 -5.10 -8.39
CA GLU A 109 4.12 -4.68 -7.04
C GLU A 109 3.95 -3.16 -6.86
N ALA A 110 4.47 -2.35 -7.79
CA ALA A 110 4.27 -0.90 -7.77
C ALA A 110 2.78 -0.51 -7.80
N GLY A 111 1.98 -1.23 -8.60
CA GLY A 111 0.52 -1.07 -8.64
C GLY A 111 -0.16 -1.43 -7.31
N ARG A 112 0.31 -2.49 -6.64
CA ARG A 112 -0.22 -2.93 -5.34
C ARG A 112 -0.05 -1.88 -4.25
N TYR A 113 1.08 -1.16 -4.25
CA TYR A 113 1.35 -0.10 -3.27
C TYR A 113 0.67 1.25 -3.59
N THR A 114 -0.12 1.31 -4.67
CA THR A 114 -0.96 2.50 -4.92
C THR A 114 -2.01 2.65 -3.82
N ALA A 115 -2.21 3.89 -3.36
CA ALA A 115 -3.15 4.17 -2.28
C ALA A 115 -4.57 3.70 -2.63
N THR A 116 -5.18 2.95 -1.71
CA THR A 116 -6.56 2.47 -1.81
C THR A 116 -7.36 2.86 -0.58
N ALA A 117 -8.68 2.94 -0.69
CA ALA A 117 -9.55 3.22 0.45
C ALA A 117 -9.32 2.16 1.55
N LYS A 118 -9.07 2.61 2.79
CA LYS A 118 -8.75 1.75 3.94
C LYS A 118 -7.52 0.85 3.76
N ASN A 119 -6.66 1.14 2.79
CA ASN A 119 -5.56 0.26 2.38
C ASN A 119 -6.04 -1.17 2.03
N ALA A 120 -7.21 -1.28 1.42
CA ALA A 120 -7.84 -2.57 1.15
C ALA A 120 -7.07 -3.41 0.13
N GLN A 121 -6.27 -2.78 -0.74
CA GLN A 121 -5.45 -3.44 -1.79
C GLN A 121 -6.21 -4.49 -2.60
N ALA A 122 -7.53 -4.31 -2.78
CA ALA A 122 -8.43 -5.28 -3.38
C ALA A 122 -8.41 -5.29 -4.93
N CYS A 123 -7.34 -4.78 -5.54
CA CYS A 123 -7.18 -4.78 -6.99
C CYS A 123 -6.69 -6.15 -7.48
N THR A 124 -7.30 -6.64 -8.55
CA THR A 124 -6.79 -7.81 -9.29
C THR A 124 -6.03 -7.34 -10.52
N PHE A 125 -4.83 -7.85 -10.71
CA PHE A 125 -3.99 -7.52 -11.85
C PHE A 125 -3.96 -8.70 -12.83
N VAL A 126 -4.22 -8.41 -14.10
CA VAL A 126 -4.10 -9.39 -15.19
C VAL A 126 -3.09 -8.88 -16.19
N ALA A 127 -1.98 -9.61 -16.34
CA ALA A 127 -0.96 -9.32 -17.33
C ALA A 127 -1.27 -10.06 -18.65
N VAL A 128 -1.54 -9.31 -19.71
CA VAL A 128 -1.83 -9.85 -21.04
C VAL A 128 -0.65 -9.50 -21.95
N GLN A 129 0.05 -10.53 -22.42
CA GLN A 129 1.22 -10.38 -23.31
C GLN A 129 0.94 -10.74 -24.76
N THR A 130 -0.22 -11.32 -25.05
CA THR A 130 -0.63 -11.66 -26.42
C THR A 130 -1.30 -10.49 -27.11
N ARG A 131 -0.95 -10.25 -28.37
CA ARG A 131 -1.39 -9.07 -29.12
C ARG A 131 -2.91 -8.97 -29.30
N LEU A 132 -3.61 -10.08 -29.51
CA LEU A 132 -5.05 -10.07 -29.78
C LEU A 132 -5.92 -9.48 -28.66
N PRO A 133 -5.78 -9.90 -27.39
CA PRO A 133 -6.55 -9.30 -26.28
C PRO A 133 -6.16 -7.85 -26.03
N ALA A 134 -4.88 -7.50 -26.18
CA ALA A 134 -4.40 -6.12 -25.95
C ALA A 134 -4.97 -5.14 -27.00
N VAL A 135 -5.05 -5.55 -28.27
CA VAL A 135 -5.65 -4.73 -29.34
C VAL A 135 -7.15 -4.55 -29.10
N SER A 136 -7.86 -5.59 -28.68
CA SER A 136 -9.29 -5.51 -28.33
C SER A 136 -9.57 -4.47 -27.24
N TYR A 137 -8.70 -4.40 -26.23
CA TYR A 137 -8.86 -3.43 -25.14
C TYR A 137 -8.55 -1.99 -25.56
N THR A 138 -7.52 -1.77 -26.38
CA THR A 138 -7.11 -0.42 -26.82
C THR A 138 -8.11 0.22 -27.80
N HIS A 139 -9.00 -0.55 -28.41
CA HIS A 139 -10.03 -0.08 -29.35
C HIS A 139 -11.42 0.00 -28.72
N LEU A 140 -11.60 -0.45 -27.48
CA LEU A 140 -12.84 -0.25 -26.77
C LEU A 140 -12.95 1.22 -26.33
N THR A 141 -13.76 1.99 -27.05
CA THR A 141 -14.33 3.20 -26.48
C THR A 141 -15.27 2.78 -25.37
N LEU A 142 -14.91 3.03 -24.13
CA LEU A 142 -15.84 2.87 -23.00
C LEU A 142 -17.05 3.77 -23.29
N PRO A 143 -18.29 3.26 -23.25
CA PRO A 143 -19.45 4.11 -23.30
C PRO A 143 -19.33 5.07 -22.12
N THR A 144 -19.15 6.35 -22.41
CA THR A 144 -19.32 7.40 -21.41
C THR A 144 -20.78 7.34 -21.00
N THR A 145 -21.02 6.86 -19.78
CA THR A 145 -22.35 7.00 -19.17
C THR A 145 -22.75 8.46 -19.16
N PRO A 146 -23.96 8.80 -19.63
CA PRO A 146 -24.48 10.15 -19.61
C PRO A 146 -24.60 10.72 -18.20
#